data_f90f34c198335849cfa6d196dbd18ec4
#
_entry.id   f90f34c198335849cfa6d196dbd18ec4
#
_cell.length_a   1.000
_cell.length_b   1.000
_cell.length_c   1.000
_cell.angle_alpha   90.00
_cell.angle_beta   90.00
_cell.angle_gamma   90.00
#
_symmetry.space_group_name_H-M   'P 1'
#
loop_
_entity.id
_entity.type
_entity.pdbx_description
1 polymer ?
#
loop_
_entity_poly.entity_id
_entity_poly.type
_entity_poly.pdbx_seq_one_letter_code
_entity_poly.pdbx_strand_id
1 'polypeptide(L)'
;MTPERYQALLRWLEARPALKKLVIALNRWLPAVPFACYPLLLVLLNVRWFRLLSANRAAALDFMQLIARAVFVPAFVFLGGTLLRARLNFPRPYEQPGFTPLVPKETHGKSFPSRHALSAAVLAMTWLRFFPAVGVAMVIITLLICALRVLVGVHSVPDVLFGAALGFGLGAVGMWLL
;
A
#
# COMPACT_ATOMS: atom_id res chain seq x y z
N MET A 1 5.88 14.95 12.43
CA MET A 1 5.77 16.35 11.91
C MET A 1 4.97 17.12 12.95
N THR A 2 5.48 18.27 13.43
CA THR A 2 4.77 19.07 14.43
C THR A 2 3.56 19.78 13.80
N PRO A 3 2.52 20.15 14.61
CA PRO A 3 1.34 20.86 14.09
C PRO A 3 1.71 22.14 13.31
N GLU A 4 2.69 22.92 13.82
CA GLU A 4 3.12 24.18 13.18
C GLU A 4 3.71 23.95 11.79
N ARG A 5 4.58 22.92 11.64
CA ARG A 5 5.18 22.56 10.35
C ARG A 5 4.13 22.07 9.38
N TYR A 6 3.14 21.32 9.86
CA TYR A 6 2.04 20.89 9.02
C TYR A 6 1.15 22.05 8.58
N GLN A 7 0.84 22.99 9.46
CA GLN A 7 0.08 24.19 9.13
C GLN A 7 0.82 25.07 8.10
N ALA A 8 2.16 25.16 8.18
CA ALA A 8 2.95 25.85 7.17
C ALA A 8 2.82 25.19 5.79
N LEU A 9 2.85 23.84 5.74
CA LEU A 9 2.62 23.06 4.51
C LEU A 9 1.21 23.29 3.95
N LEU A 10 0.18 23.33 4.80
CA LEU A 10 -1.20 23.63 4.39
C LEU A 10 -1.32 25.01 3.75
N ARG A 11 -0.78 26.06 4.38
CA ARG A 11 -0.77 27.42 3.81
C ARG A 11 -0.08 27.46 2.46
N TRP A 12 1.04 26.72 2.31
CA TRP A 12 1.76 26.62 1.04
C TRP A 12 0.92 25.93 -0.06
N LEU A 13 0.15 24.90 0.30
CA LEU A 13 -0.78 24.21 -0.62
C LEU A 13 -2.01 25.10 -0.93
N GLU A 14 -2.53 25.84 0.02
CA GLU A 14 -3.67 26.73 -0.17
C GLU A 14 -3.36 27.87 -1.14
N ALA A 15 -2.12 28.37 -1.13
CA ALA A 15 -1.64 29.32 -2.11
C ALA A 15 -1.55 28.74 -3.55
N ARG A 16 -1.77 27.41 -3.73
CA ARG A 16 -1.67 26.71 -5.01
C ARG A 16 -2.89 25.82 -5.27
N PRO A 17 -4.05 26.39 -5.65
CA PRO A 17 -5.33 25.66 -5.73
C PRO A 17 -5.30 24.45 -6.67
N ALA A 18 -4.58 24.53 -7.79
CA ALA A 18 -4.45 23.43 -8.73
C ALA A 18 -3.71 22.23 -8.10
N LEU A 19 -2.59 22.49 -7.39
CA LEU A 19 -1.83 21.47 -6.69
C LEU A 19 -2.63 20.85 -5.54
N LYS A 20 -3.35 21.68 -4.77
CA LYS A 20 -4.24 21.20 -3.70
C LYS A 20 -5.29 20.23 -4.24
N LYS A 21 -5.97 20.58 -5.34
CA LYS A 21 -6.94 19.71 -6.00
C LYS A 21 -6.31 18.41 -6.48
N LEU A 22 -5.12 18.47 -7.09
CA LEU A 22 -4.38 17.30 -7.55
C LEU A 22 -4.02 16.37 -6.39
N VAL A 23 -3.48 16.89 -5.28
CA VAL A 23 -3.14 16.10 -4.08
C VAL A 23 -4.38 15.40 -3.52
N ILE A 24 -5.50 16.10 -3.42
CA ILE A 24 -6.76 15.51 -2.94
C ILE A 24 -7.26 14.41 -3.88
N ALA A 25 -7.24 14.65 -5.20
CA ALA A 25 -7.67 13.67 -6.20
C ALA A 25 -6.76 12.43 -6.20
N LEU A 26 -5.44 12.61 -6.19
CA LEU A 26 -4.48 11.51 -6.11
C LEU A 26 -4.64 10.71 -4.80
N ASN A 27 -4.80 11.40 -3.66
CA ASN A 27 -5.04 10.73 -2.39
C ASN A 27 -6.31 9.87 -2.38
N ARG A 28 -7.34 10.27 -3.15
CA ARG A 28 -8.60 9.52 -3.30
C ARG A 28 -8.44 8.29 -4.19
N TRP A 29 -7.81 8.45 -5.37
CA TRP A 29 -7.84 7.43 -6.42
C TRP A 29 -6.59 6.55 -6.49
N LEU A 30 -5.39 7.12 -6.22
CA LEU A 30 -4.14 6.37 -6.34
C LEU A 30 -4.08 5.10 -5.47
N PRO A 31 -4.59 5.10 -4.22
CA PRO A 31 -4.61 3.89 -3.41
C PRO A 31 -5.47 2.75 -3.97
N ALA A 32 -6.42 3.05 -4.86
CA ALA A 32 -7.23 2.02 -5.50
C ALA A 32 -6.46 1.27 -6.61
N VAL A 33 -5.42 1.88 -7.19
CA VAL A 33 -4.66 1.30 -8.32
C VAL A 33 -4.05 -0.07 -7.99
N PRO A 34 -3.27 -0.26 -6.92
CA PRO A 34 -2.73 -1.58 -6.57
C PRO A 34 -3.82 -2.65 -6.39
N PHE A 35 -4.96 -2.28 -5.79
CA PHE A 35 -6.08 -3.19 -5.58
C PHE A 35 -6.82 -3.52 -6.87
N ALA A 36 -7.02 -2.55 -7.76
CA ALA A 36 -7.67 -2.77 -9.06
C ALA A 36 -6.79 -3.61 -10.00
N CYS A 37 -5.47 -3.42 -9.97
CA CYS A 37 -4.53 -4.19 -10.78
C CYS A 37 -4.31 -5.61 -10.26
N TYR A 38 -4.56 -5.88 -8.98
CA TYR A 38 -4.29 -7.19 -8.40
C TYR A 38 -5.16 -8.34 -8.95
N PRO A 39 -6.47 -8.20 -9.15
CA PRO A 39 -7.27 -9.22 -9.86
C PRO A 39 -6.75 -9.50 -11.27
N LEU A 40 -6.30 -8.46 -12.00
CA LEU A 40 -5.69 -8.65 -13.32
C LEU A 40 -4.44 -9.53 -13.24
N LEU A 41 -3.56 -9.30 -12.25
CA LEU A 41 -2.41 -10.17 -12.02
C LEU A 41 -2.84 -11.62 -11.85
N LEU A 42 -3.82 -11.89 -10.98
CA LEU A 42 -4.29 -13.25 -10.74
C LEU A 42 -4.87 -13.90 -12.00
N VAL A 43 -5.59 -13.16 -12.82
CA VAL A 43 -6.08 -13.66 -14.13
C VAL A 43 -4.91 -14.01 -15.04
N LEU A 44 -3.91 -13.14 -15.18
CA LEU A 44 -2.72 -13.40 -16.00
C LEU A 44 -1.94 -14.65 -15.54
N LEU A 45 -1.81 -14.83 -14.21
CA LEU A 45 -1.15 -16.01 -13.64
C LEU A 45 -1.95 -17.29 -13.91
N ASN A 46 -3.28 -17.26 -13.79
CA ASN A 46 -4.12 -18.41 -14.10
C ASN A 46 -4.08 -18.75 -15.60
N VAL A 47 -4.14 -17.78 -16.50
CA VAL A 47 -3.99 -18.01 -17.95
C VAL A 47 -2.64 -18.67 -18.25
N ARG A 48 -1.56 -18.19 -17.61
CA ARG A 48 -0.22 -18.81 -17.75
C ARG A 48 -0.22 -20.24 -17.22
N TRP A 49 -0.84 -20.50 -16.09
CA TRP A 49 -0.95 -21.84 -15.51
C TRP A 49 -1.69 -22.81 -16.43
N PHE A 50 -2.82 -22.42 -17.01
CA PHE A 50 -3.56 -23.25 -17.97
C PHE A 50 -2.70 -23.62 -19.21
N ARG A 51 -1.91 -22.67 -19.72
CA ARG A 51 -0.97 -22.95 -20.84
C ARG A 51 0.12 -23.92 -20.43
N LEU A 52 0.65 -23.82 -19.22
CA LEU A 52 1.64 -24.75 -18.69
C LEU A 52 1.04 -26.14 -18.48
N LEU A 53 -0.19 -26.22 -17.99
CA LEU A 53 -0.87 -27.49 -17.73
C LEU A 53 -1.02 -28.35 -18.98
N SER A 54 -1.27 -27.74 -20.13
CA SER A 54 -1.36 -28.44 -21.44
C SER A 54 0.01 -28.83 -22.02
N ALA A 55 1.07 -28.09 -21.67
CA ALA A 55 2.41 -28.28 -22.20
C ALA A 55 3.31 -29.14 -21.31
N ASN A 56 3.29 -28.90 -20.00
CA ASN A 56 4.14 -29.60 -19.02
C ASN A 56 3.47 -29.61 -17.64
N ARG A 57 2.91 -30.75 -17.26
CA ARG A 57 2.18 -30.89 -15.99
C ARG A 57 3.04 -30.65 -14.75
N ALA A 58 4.31 -31.04 -14.75
CA ALA A 58 5.20 -30.79 -13.61
C ALA A 58 5.46 -29.30 -13.42
N ALA A 59 5.79 -28.57 -14.50
CA ALA A 59 5.98 -27.13 -14.46
C ALA A 59 4.68 -26.37 -14.04
N ALA A 60 3.50 -26.91 -14.39
CA ALA A 60 2.23 -26.34 -13.95
C ALA A 60 2.02 -26.50 -12.45
N LEU A 61 2.42 -27.63 -11.84
CA LEU A 61 2.35 -27.84 -10.40
C LEU A 61 3.27 -26.89 -9.64
N ASP A 62 4.51 -26.72 -10.08
CA ASP A 62 5.45 -25.75 -9.48
C ASP A 62 4.91 -24.31 -9.59
N PHE A 63 4.36 -23.95 -10.74
CA PHE A 63 3.78 -22.62 -10.95
C PHE A 63 2.53 -22.39 -10.11
N MET A 64 1.76 -23.43 -9.81
CA MET A 64 0.60 -23.34 -8.90
C MET A 64 1.02 -22.94 -7.48
N GLN A 65 2.17 -23.40 -6.98
CA GLN A 65 2.70 -22.96 -5.69
C GLN A 65 3.01 -21.45 -5.70
N LEU A 66 3.54 -20.92 -6.80
CA LEU A 66 3.76 -19.49 -6.94
C LEU A 66 2.45 -18.69 -6.97
N ILE A 67 1.39 -19.23 -7.61
CA ILE A 67 0.06 -18.62 -7.57
C ILE A 67 -0.49 -18.62 -6.12
N ALA A 68 -0.34 -19.73 -5.41
CA ALA A 68 -0.73 -19.81 -4.01
C ALA A 68 -0.02 -18.74 -3.16
N ARG A 69 1.29 -18.55 -3.32
CA ARG A 69 2.03 -17.45 -2.67
C ARG A 69 1.46 -16.07 -3.07
N ALA A 70 1.17 -15.86 -4.35
CA ALA A 70 0.59 -14.60 -4.83
C ALA A 70 -0.74 -14.26 -4.16
N VAL A 71 -1.51 -15.26 -3.71
CA VAL A 71 -2.78 -15.09 -3.00
C VAL A 71 -2.55 -14.98 -1.48
N PHE A 72 -1.87 -15.96 -0.88
CA PHE A 72 -1.78 -16.06 0.57
C PHE A 72 -0.84 -15.05 1.20
N VAL A 73 0.28 -14.69 0.56
CA VAL A 73 1.22 -13.71 1.12
C VAL A 73 0.56 -12.34 1.30
N PRO A 74 -0.07 -11.71 0.28
CA PRO A 74 -0.78 -10.46 0.49
C PRO A 74 -1.92 -10.57 1.50
N ALA A 75 -2.66 -11.68 1.50
CA ALA A 75 -3.77 -11.90 2.43
C ALA A 75 -3.28 -11.93 3.89
N PHE A 76 -2.25 -12.72 4.20
CA PHE A 76 -1.70 -12.82 5.56
C PHE A 76 -1.03 -11.52 6.01
N VAL A 77 -0.30 -10.85 5.14
CA VAL A 77 0.34 -9.56 5.45
C VAL A 77 -0.73 -8.50 5.75
N PHE A 78 -1.78 -8.43 4.94
CA PHE A 78 -2.88 -7.50 5.16
C PHE A 78 -3.66 -7.80 6.45
N LEU A 79 -3.98 -9.07 6.71
CA LEU A 79 -4.68 -9.49 7.92
C LEU A 79 -3.82 -9.22 9.16
N GLY A 80 -2.57 -9.67 9.16
CA GLY A 80 -1.63 -9.46 10.27
C GLY A 80 -1.42 -7.98 10.57
N GLY A 81 -1.21 -7.16 9.54
CA GLY A 81 -1.09 -5.71 9.69
C GLY A 81 -2.38 -5.05 10.21
N THR A 82 -3.55 -5.56 9.82
CA THR A 82 -4.83 -5.07 10.33
C THR A 82 -5.03 -5.43 11.80
N LEU A 83 -4.66 -6.64 12.21
CA LEU A 83 -4.69 -7.09 13.61
C LEU A 83 -3.70 -6.30 14.48
N LEU A 84 -2.45 -6.15 14.00
CA LEU A 84 -1.44 -5.36 14.69
C LEU A 84 -1.92 -3.93 14.92
N ARG A 85 -2.47 -3.29 13.89
CA ARG A 85 -3.04 -1.95 13.96
C ARG A 85 -4.21 -1.84 14.94
N ALA A 86 -5.08 -2.86 15.00
CA ALA A 86 -6.19 -2.89 15.93
C ALA A 86 -5.72 -3.01 17.38
N ARG A 87 -4.67 -3.80 17.64
CA ARG A 87 -4.09 -3.98 18.97
C ARG A 87 -3.34 -2.75 19.47
N LEU A 88 -2.53 -2.14 18.59
CA LEU A 88 -1.72 -0.97 18.96
C LEU A 88 -2.54 0.29 19.15
N ASN A 89 -3.59 0.47 18.36
CA ASN A 89 -4.58 1.55 18.43
C ASN A 89 -3.99 2.96 18.61
N PHE A 90 -2.84 3.28 17.98
CA PHE A 90 -2.23 4.60 18.08
C PHE A 90 -3.14 5.72 17.54
N PRO A 91 -3.16 6.90 18.20
CA PRO A 91 -3.93 8.06 17.76
C PRO A 91 -3.39 8.57 16.39
N ARG A 92 -4.26 9.25 15.66
CA ARG A 92 -3.89 9.84 14.38
C ARG A 92 -3.35 11.25 14.54
N PRO A 93 -2.57 11.78 13.58
CA PRO A 93 -2.04 13.14 13.66
C PRO A 93 -3.11 14.20 13.92
N TYR A 94 -4.28 14.07 13.28
CA TYR A 94 -5.36 15.03 13.41
C TYR A 94 -6.18 14.91 14.73
N GLU A 95 -5.89 13.96 15.58
CA GLU A 95 -6.43 13.89 16.94
C GLU A 95 -5.64 14.75 17.93
N GLN A 96 -4.49 15.29 17.49
CA GLN A 96 -3.69 16.19 18.30
C GLN A 96 -4.29 17.62 18.30
N PRO A 97 -4.29 18.33 19.44
CA PRO A 97 -4.72 19.71 19.50
C PRO A 97 -3.96 20.60 18.50
N GLY A 98 -4.68 21.45 17.77
CA GLY A 98 -4.09 22.36 16.79
C GLY A 98 -3.69 21.74 15.45
N PHE A 99 -4.01 20.46 15.20
CA PHE A 99 -3.74 19.82 13.94
C PHE A 99 -5.02 19.70 13.08
N THR A 100 -5.08 20.44 11.96
CA THR A 100 -6.21 20.36 11.01
C THR A 100 -5.76 19.65 9.74
N PRO A 101 -6.31 18.47 9.40
CA PRO A 101 -5.89 17.73 8.20
C PRO A 101 -6.43 18.39 6.92
N LEU A 102 -5.71 18.24 5.80
CA LEU A 102 -6.16 18.73 4.48
C LEU A 102 -7.46 18.04 4.03
N VAL A 103 -7.63 16.78 4.39
CA VAL A 103 -8.84 15.99 4.13
C VAL A 103 -9.45 15.60 5.47
N PRO A 104 -10.61 16.20 5.85
CA PRO A 104 -11.27 15.87 7.10
C PRO A 104 -11.59 14.39 7.23
N LYS A 105 -11.39 13.83 8.41
CA LYS A 105 -11.74 12.47 8.77
C LYS A 105 -12.27 12.38 10.19
N GLU A 106 -13.29 11.56 10.38
CA GLU A 106 -13.96 11.35 11.68
C GLU A 106 -13.49 10.06 12.39
N THR A 107 -12.60 9.29 11.76
CA THR A 107 -12.14 8.02 12.34
C THR A 107 -11.07 8.27 13.40
N HIS A 108 -11.24 7.68 14.59
CA HIS A 108 -10.29 7.78 15.69
C HIS A 108 -9.40 6.55 15.82
N GLY A 109 -8.18 6.78 16.32
CA GLY A 109 -7.21 5.74 16.58
C GLY A 109 -6.75 4.96 15.33
N LYS A 110 -6.09 3.85 15.59
CA LYS A 110 -5.63 2.90 14.57
C LYS A 110 -4.80 3.58 13.46
N SER A 111 -3.88 4.50 13.85
CA SER A 111 -3.01 5.17 12.88
C SER A 111 -1.92 4.24 12.37
N PHE A 112 -1.23 3.56 13.28
CA PHE A 112 -0.03 2.77 13.02
C PHE A 112 -0.30 1.26 12.99
N PRO A 113 0.30 0.51 12.05
CA PRO A 113 0.92 0.99 10.82
C PRO A 113 -0.11 1.41 9.76
N SER A 114 0.30 2.17 8.75
CA SER A 114 -0.57 2.57 7.65
C SER A 114 -0.96 1.37 6.77
N ARG A 115 -2.25 1.03 6.73
CA ARG A 115 -2.75 -0.09 5.89
C ARG A 115 -2.54 0.15 4.40
N HIS A 116 -2.68 1.39 3.93
CA HIS A 116 -2.50 1.70 2.52
C HIS A 116 -1.05 1.51 2.09
N ALA A 117 -0.09 1.94 2.93
CA ALA A 117 1.33 1.72 2.68
C ALA A 117 1.67 0.22 2.68
N LEU A 118 1.21 -0.51 3.70
CA LEU A 118 1.46 -1.94 3.86
C LEU A 118 0.89 -2.76 2.69
N SER A 119 -0.39 -2.55 2.36
CA SER A 119 -1.04 -3.32 1.30
C SER A 119 -0.51 -2.97 -0.09
N ALA A 120 -0.25 -1.69 -0.37
CA ALA A 120 0.36 -1.31 -1.65
C ALA A 120 1.77 -1.90 -1.80
N ALA A 121 2.56 -1.92 -0.72
CA ALA A 121 3.91 -2.48 -0.72
C ALA A 121 3.93 -3.99 -0.97
N VAL A 122 3.09 -4.78 -0.27
CA VAL A 122 3.04 -6.23 -0.51
C VAL A 122 2.52 -6.57 -1.91
N LEU A 123 1.55 -5.83 -2.43
CA LEU A 123 1.06 -6.01 -3.80
C LEU A 123 2.14 -5.63 -4.83
N ALA A 124 2.93 -4.58 -4.58
CA ALA A 124 4.06 -4.24 -5.43
C ALA A 124 5.11 -5.37 -5.49
N MET A 125 5.42 -6.02 -4.36
CA MET A 125 6.32 -7.17 -4.31
C MET A 125 5.76 -8.37 -5.07
N THR A 126 4.44 -8.59 -4.99
CA THR A 126 3.78 -9.66 -5.76
C THR A 126 3.90 -9.39 -7.27
N TRP A 127 3.66 -8.18 -7.74
CA TRP A 127 3.88 -7.80 -9.13
C TRP A 127 5.34 -7.93 -9.54
N LEU A 128 6.28 -7.49 -8.68
CA LEU A 128 7.71 -7.52 -8.95
C LEU A 128 8.21 -8.96 -9.21
N ARG A 129 7.64 -9.95 -8.53
CA ARG A 129 7.98 -11.37 -8.69
C ARG A 129 7.66 -11.91 -10.07
N PHE A 130 6.56 -11.48 -10.69
CA PHE A 130 6.07 -12.03 -11.95
C PHE A 130 6.28 -11.11 -13.15
N PHE A 131 6.18 -9.81 -12.95
CA PHE A 131 6.30 -8.76 -13.97
C PHE A 131 7.15 -7.59 -13.43
N PRO A 132 8.50 -7.70 -13.47
CA PRO A 132 9.40 -6.74 -12.81
C PRO A 132 9.15 -5.28 -13.18
N ALA A 133 8.91 -4.97 -14.45
CA ALA A 133 8.66 -3.60 -14.90
C ALA A 133 7.39 -3.01 -14.27
N VAL A 134 6.30 -3.80 -14.21
CA VAL A 134 5.05 -3.39 -13.55
C VAL A 134 5.26 -3.30 -12.05
N GLY A 135 6.01 -4.25 -11.46
CA GLY A 135 6.36 -4.22 -10.04
C GLY A 135 7.10 -2.96 -9.63
N VAL A 136 8.08 -2.50 -10.43
CA VAL A 136 8.78 -1.22 -10.21
C VAL A 136 7.80 -0.04 -10.25
N ALA A 137 6.88 -0.01 -11.22
CA ALA A 137 5.84 1.02 -11.27
C ALA A 137 4.95 0.99 -10.01
N MET A 138 4.59 -0.20 -9.51
CA MET A 138 3.81 -0.35 -8.26
C MET A 138 4.60 0.08 -7.01
N VAL A 139 5.92 -0.10 -6.98
CA VAL A 139 6.79 0.44 -5.92
C VAL A 139 6.73 1.98 -5.93
N ILE A 140 6.86 2.62 -7.08
CA ILE A 140 6.75 4.07 -7.22
C ILE A 140 5.37 4.56 -6.75
N ILE A 141 4.30 3.90 -7.18
CA ILE A 141 2.94 4.20 -6.73
C ILE A 141 2.82 4.07 -5.21
N THR A 142 3.42 3.05 -4.61
CA THR A 142 3.42 2.86 -3.15
C THR A 142 4.09 4.01 -2.43
N LEU A 143 5.25 4.47 -2.92
CA LEU A 143 5.96 5.63 -2.35
C LEU A 143 5.14 6.92 -2.47
N LEU A 144 4.47 7.12 -3.61
CA LEU A 144 3.56 8.25 -3.80
C LEU A 144 2.35 8.16 -2.84
N ILE A 145 1.78 6.98 -2.65
CA ILE A 145 0.72 6.78 -1.65
C ILE A 145 1.22 7.16 -0.26
N CYS A 146 2.41 6.71 0.16
CA CYS A 146 3.00 7.07 1.44
C CYS A 146 3.11 8.60 1.61
N ALA A 147 3.67 9.29 0.61
CA ALA A 147 3.79 10.74 0.62
C ALA A 147 2.43 11.44 0.73
N LEU A 148 1.45 11.01 -0.07
CA LEU A 148 0.10 11.57 -0.06
C LEU A 148 -0.59 11.39 1.30
N ARG A 149 -0.43 10.25 1.98
CA ARG A 149 -1.02 10.01 3.30
C ARG A 149 -0.47 10.93 4.37
N VAL A 150 0.79 11.32 4.27
CA VAL A 150 1.41 12.32 5.15
C VAL A 150 0.96 13.72 4.75
N LEU A 151 0.97 14.05 3.45
CA LEU A 151 0.57 15.38 2.94
C LEU A 151 -0.86 15.75 3.31
N VAL A 152 -1.80 14.79 3.26
CA VAL A 152 -3.19 15.07 3.64
C VAL A 152 -3.44 15.02 5.17
N GLY A 153 -2.42 14.70 5.98
CA GLY A 153 -2.49 14.74 7.45
C GLY A 153 -3.21 13.56 8.09
N VAL A 154 -3.41 12.45 7.39
CA VAL A 154 -4.12 11.27 7.93
C VAL A 154 -3.21 10.22 8.56
N HIS A 155 -1.90 10.29 8.27
CA HIS A 155 -0.86 9.44 8.85
C HIS A 155 0.41 10.22 9.13
N SER A 156 1.14 9.80 10.16
CA SER A 156 2.49 10.29 10.43
C SER A 156 3.53 9.63 9.52
N VAL A 157 4.73 10.21 9.42
CA VAL A 157 5.84 9.62 8.66
C VAL A 157 6.19 8.22 9.17
N PRO A 158 6.33 7.96 10.49
CA PRO A 158 6.55 6.60 11.00
C PRO A 158 5.46 5.60 10.59
N ASP A 159 4.17 6.01 10.56
CA ASP A 159 3.07 5.11 10.19
C ASP A 159 3.24 4.55 8.78
N VAL A 160 3.59 5.42 7.82
CA VAL A 160 3.72 5.03 6.41
C VAL A 160 5.04 4.30 6.14
N LEU A 161 6.15 4.73 6.76
CA LEU A 161 7.45 4.08 6.60
C LEU A 161 7.42 2.66 7.16
N PHE A 162 6.92 2.48 8.37
CA PHE A 162 6.82 1.15 8.96
C PHE A 162 5.84 0.27 8.19
N GLY A 163 4.68 0.81 7.80
CA GLY A 163 3.72 0.09 6.97
C GLY A 163 4.33 -0.39 5.65
N ALA A 164 5.04 0.49 4.94
CA ALA A 164 5.73 0.14 3.70
C ALA A 164 6.86 -0.87 3.93
N ALA A 165 7.73 -0.66 4.93
CA ALA A 165 8.83 -1.56 5.27
C ALA A 165 8.31 -2.97 5.61
N LEU A 166 7.24 -3.06 6.40
CA LEU A 166 6.60 -4.33 6.74
C LEU A 166 6.01 -5.01 5.50
N GLY A 167 5.32 -4.25 4.63
CA GLY A 167 4.74 -4.78 3.40
C GLY A 167 5.80 -5.24 2.39
N PHE A 168 6.87 -4.47 2.17
CA PHE A 168 7.99 -4.86 1.32
C PHE A 168 8.76 -6.05 1.89
N GLY A 169 9.10 -6.02 3.19
CA GLY A 169 9.88 -7.07 3.84
C GLY A 169 9.15 -8.42 3.87
N LEU A 170 7.92 -8.46 4.38
CA LEU A 170 7.12 -9.69 4.39
C LEU A 170 6.74 -10.15 2.97
N GLY A 171 6.50 -9.20 2.07
CA GLY A 171 6.29 -9.50 0.65
C GLY A 171 7.52 -10.15 0.01
N ALA A 172 8.72 -9.61 0.27
CA ALA A 172 9.97 -10.21 -0.21
C ALA A 172 10.17 -11.63 0.35
N VAL A 173 10.07 -11.80 1.67
CA VAL A 173 10.19 -13.12 2.32
C VAL A 173 9.19 -14.10 1.71
N GLY A 174 7.90 -13.74 1.64
CA GLY A 174 6.87 -14.65 1.16
C GLY A 174 6.96 -14.99 -0.32
N MET A 175 7.48 -14.08 -1.15
CA MET A 175 7.56 -14.31 -2.61
C MET A 175 8.85 -14.97 -3.07
N TRP A 176 9.97 -14.89 -2.32
CA TRP A 176 11.28 -15.39 -2.74
C TRP A 176 11.90 -16.43 -1.80
N LEU A 177 11.58 -16.41 -0.50
CA LEU A 177 12.25 -17.27 0.49
C LEU A 177 11.37 -18.44 0.96
N LEU A 178 10.06 -18.35 0.87
CA LEU A 178 9.13 -19.46 1.12
C LEU A 178 8.81 -20.21 -0.15
#